data_60de09159b1095caf360401961807aa0
#
_entry.id   60de09159b1095caf360401961807aa0
#
_cell.length_a   1.000
_cell.length_b   1.000
_cell.length_c   1.000
_cell.angle_alpha   90.00
_cell.angle_beta   90.00
_cell.angle_gamma   90.00
#
_symmetry.space_group_name_H-M   'P 1'
#
loop_
_entity.id
_entity.type
_entity.pdbx_description
1 polymer ?
#
loop_
_entity_poly.entity_id
_entity_poly.type
_entity_poly.pdbx_seq_one_letter_code
_entity_poly.pdbx_strand_id
1 'polypeptide(L)'
;MNSVFKNALVWVLLGSALIFIFNNVENASSSKREMISYSQFKQEVLSDRIAKVEYKGDQMTIFGERLDGTRFETLHPIYKRDESVDNAIEEHGIITVFESVEQPSIWSQLLVGAFPILLLLGIFFFFMRQMQGGMSGRGGPMAFGKSKAKLMEGGKVTTTFDDVAGCEEAKQDVQELVDFLRDPTKFQKLGGKIPRGVLMVGPPGTGKTLLARAIAGEAKVPFFSISGSDFVEMFVGVGASRVRDMFEQAQKNSPCIVFIDEIDAVGRHRGAGMGGGHDEREQTLNQLLVEMDGFDGNDGVIVVAATNRPDVLDPALLRPGRFDRQVVVDLPDLRGREQILKVHMKKVPLSKDVDAMVIARGTPGFSGADLANLINEAALFAARYGDKKVDQSHLDLAKDKIMMGPERKSMIMTDEQKRITAYHEAGHAIVGRLSPEHDPVYKVTIIPRGRALGVTMFLPEEDRYMQSKQYLHSRIAALFGGRIAEEIINGKDGITTGASNDIEVATGIATNMVTKWGLSDLGPLKYGEDDTSPFLGRSASMAPKGIGGETSNSIDLEVKKIIDTNYKKATKLLKDNLDKLHTMAESLLTYETIDSDQIDDIMAGAKPRAPKDWDEPKTPKSKTSKKTSIKGPAEEL
;
A
#
# COMPACT_ATOMS: atom_id res chain seq x y z
N MET A 1 -35.84 4.58 1.56
CA MET A 1 -35.86 5.13 0.18
C MET A 1 -35.49 6.60 0.27
N ASN A 2 -34.34 6.99 -0.27
CA ASN A 2 -33.81 8.34 -0.16
C ASN A 2 -34.74 9.38 -0.78
N SER A 3 -34.88 10.56 -0.14
CA SER A 3 -35.72 11.67 -0.59
C SER A 3 -35.46 12.08 -2.04
N VAL A 4 -34.26 11.95 -2.51
CA VAL A 4 -33.83 12.19 -3.90
C VAL A 4 -34.54 11.25 -4.89
N PHE A 5 -34.72 9.99 -4.53
CA PHE A 5 -35.38 8.98 -5.38
C PHE A 5 -36.90 9.23 -5.45
N LYS A 6 -37.54 9.68 -4.35
CA LYS A 6 -38.97 10.09 -4.35
C LYS A 6 -39.21 11.28 -5.25
N ASN A 7 -38.35 12.29 -5.21
CA ASN A 7 -38.48 13.48 -6.03
C ASN A 7 -38.24 13.19 -7.52
N ALA A 8 -37.24 12.36 -7.85
CA ALA A 8 -37.00 11.93 -9.23
C ALA A 8 -38.18 11.13 -9.80
N LEU A 9 -38.80 10.26 -9.00
CA LEU A 9 -39.98 9.50 -9.39
C LEU A 9 -41.20 10.37 -9.69
N VAL A 10 -41.41 11.42 -8.89
CA VAL A 10 -42.50 12.40 -9.10
C VAL A 10 -42.30 13.15 -10.42
N TRP A 11 -41.10 13.55 -10.75
CA TRP A 11 -40.80 14.26 -12.00
C TRP A 11 -40.90 13.34 -13.25
N VAL A 12 -40.51 12.08 -13.13
CA VAL A 12 -40.74 11.09 -14.19
C VAL A 12 -42.22 10.83 -14.42
N LEU A 13 -43.03 10.75 -13.36
CA LEU A 13 -44.48 10.60 -13.45
C LEU A 13 -45.17 11.83 -14.06
N LEU A 14 -44.72 13.03 -13.68
CA LEU A 14 -45.22 14.27 -14.27
C LEU A 14 -44.86 14.42 -15.75
N GLY A 15 -43.64 14.07 -16.13
CA GLY A 15 -43.18 14.05 -17.52
C GLY A 15 -43.95 13.04 -18.39
N SER A 16 -44.16 11.83 -17.88
CA SER A 16 -44.94 10.81 -18.57
C SER A 16 -46.41 11.16 -18.67
N ALA A 17 -46.99 11.81 -17.65
CA ALA A 17 -48.37 12.32 -17.72
C ALA A 17 -48.54 13.44 -18.76
N LEU A 18 -47.58 14.34 -18.88
CA LEU A 18 -47.56 15.40 -19.90
C LEU A 18 -47.43 14.82 -21.32
N ILE A 19 -46.55 13.86 -21.54
CA ILE A 19 -46.42 13.17 -22.82
C ILE A 19 -47.70 12.40 -23.16
N PHE A 20 -48.32 11.76 -22.19
CA PHE A 20 -49.61 11.07 -22.38
C PHE A 20 -50.76 12.02 -22.75
N ILE A 21 -50.84 13.18 -22.09
CA ILE A 21 -51.83 14.22 -22.42
C ILE A 21 -51.57 14.76 -23.83
N PHE A 22 -50.33 15.06 -24.20
CA PHE A 22 -49.98 15.57 -25.52
C PHE A 22 -50.33 14.58 -26.64
N ASN A 23 -50.02 13.32 -26.48
CA ASN A 23 -50.36 12.26 -27.43
C ASN A 23 -51.90 12.02 -27.55
N ASN A 24 -52.63 12.20 -26.46
CA ASN A 24 -54.10 12.07 -26.49
C ASN A 24 -54.80 13.27 -27.12
N VAL A 25 -54.27 14.47 -27.03
CA VAL A 25 -54.84 15.66 -27.68
C VAL A 25 -54.64 15.58 -29.20
N GLU A 26 -53.53 15.05 -29.67
CA GLU A 26 -53.23 14.88 -31.10
C GLU A 26 -54.08 13.76 -31.73
N ASN A 27 -54.42 12.73 -31.00
CA ASN A 27 -55.23 11.60 -31.47
C ASN A 27 -56.76 11.84 -31.42
N ALA A 28 -57.23 12.91 -30.72
CA ALA A 28 -58.66 13.21 -30.60
C ALA A 28 -59.26 13.84 -31.85
N SER A 29 -58.47 14.26 -32.84
CA SER A 29 -58.93 14.94 -34.06
C SER A 29 -58.94 14.06 -35.33
N SER A 30 -58.52 12.82 -35.28
CA SER A 30 -58.54 11.90 -36.45
C SER A 30 -59.75 10.96 -36.38
N SER A 31 -60.91 11.38 -36.89
CA SER A 31 -61.96 10.46 -37.32
C SER A 31 -61.37 9.59 -38.44
N LYS A 32 -61.60 8.26 -38.40
CA LYS A 32 -61.11 7.32 -39.40
C LYS A 32 -61.60 7.72 -40.79
N ARG A 33 -60.70 8.29 -41.62
CA ARG A 33 -60.95 8.57 -43.05
C ARG A 33 -60.17 7.56 -43.86
N GLU A 34 -60.75 7.12 -44.97
CA GLU A 34 -60.10 6.18 -45.90
C GLU A 34 -59.17 6.98 -46.83
N MET A 35 -57.90 6.65 -46.90
CA MET A 35 -56.98 7.29 -47.83
C MET A 35 -57.08 6.61 -49.20
N ILE A 36 -57.56 7.33 -50.24
CA ILE A 36 -57.67 6.83 -51.60
C ILE A 36 -56.72 7.53 -52.55
N SER A 37 -56.33 6.83 -53.66
CA SER A 37 -55.50 7.47 -54.67
C SER A 37 -56.30 8.48 -55.49
N TYR A 38 -55.63 9.55 -56.00
CA TYR A 38 -56.29 10.56 -56.87
C TYR A 38 -56.95 9.93 -58.09
N SER A 39 -56.42 8.88 -58.69
CA SER A 39 -57.00 8.16 -59.79
C SER A 39 -58.33 7.48 -59.43
N GLN A 40 -58.42 6.97 -58.20
CA GLN A 40 -59.66 6.37 -57.68
C GLN A 40 -60.68 7.47 -57.36
N PHE A 41 -60.28 8.60 -56.78
CA PHE A 41 -61.12 9.78 -56.58
C PHE A 41 -61.70 10.26 -57.90
N LYS A 42 -60.88 10.43 -58.96
CA LYS A 42 -61.34 10.80 -60.30
C LYS A 42 -62.38 9.84 -60.82
N GLN A 43 -62.20 8.54 -60.70
CA GLN A 43 -63.12 7.53 -61.17
C GLN A 43 -64.44 7.59 -60.39
N GLU A 44 -64.41 7.82 -59.10
CA GLU A 44 -65.57 7.94 -58.24
C GLU A 44 -66.35 9.24 -58.53
N VAL A 45 -65.71 10.36 -58.85
CA VAL A 45 -66.32 11.61 -59.30
C VAL A 45 -67.06 11.40 -60.64
N LEU A 46 -66.39 10.80 -61.63
CA LEU A 46 -66.98 10.50 -62.97
C LEU A 46 -68.13 9.48 -62.92
N SER A 47 -68.20 8.69 -61.82
CA SER A 47 -69.26 7.65 -61.64
C SER A 47 -70.36 8.13 -60.69
N ASP A 48 -70.47 9.41 -60.42
CA ASP A 48 -71.50 10.04 -59.55
C ASP A 48 -71.65 9.36 -58.16
N ARG A 49 -70.53 9.03 -57.53
CA ARG A 49 -70.52 8.35 -56.22
C ARG A 49 -70.15 9.26 -55.06
N ILE A 50 -69.79 10.53 -55.30
CA ILE A 50 -69.32 11.49 -54.32
C ILE A 50 -70.42 12.52 -54.08
N ALA A 51 -70.76 12.73 -52.78
CA ALA A 51 -71.75 13.72 -52.36
C ALA A 51 -71.16 15.09 -52.08
N LYS A 52 -69.94 15.13 -51.49
CA LYS A 52 -69.31 16.37 -51.08
C LYS A 52 -67.80 16.29 -51.21
N VAL A 53 -67.19 17.42 -51.60
CA VAL A 53 -65.72 17.58 -51.69
C VAL A 53 -65.34 18.84 -50.94
N GLU A 54 -64.37 18.72 -50.00
CA GLU A 54 -63.80 19.82 -49.28
C GLU A 54 -62.33 20.00 -49.64
N TYR A 55 -61.97 21.15 -50.18
CA TYR A 55 -60.57 21.52 -50.42
C TYR A 55 -59.99 22.22 -49.22
N LYS A 56 -58.92 21.64 -48.62
CA LYS A 56 -58.27 22.23 -47.50
C LYS A 56 -57.38 23.42 -47.93
N GLY A 57 -57.15 24.35 -47.06
CA GLY A 57 -56.42 25.55 -47.36
C GLY A 57 -55.00 25.41 -47.88
N ASP A 58 -54.42 24.21 -47.80
CA ASP A 58 -53.10 23.89 -48.41
C ASP A 58 -53.19 23.61 -49.91
N GLN A 59 -54.45 23.54 -50.46
CA GLN A 59 -54.77 23.18 -51.86
C GLN A 59 -54.24 21.80 -52.30
N MET A 60 -53.67 21.02 -51.44
CA MET A 60 -53.13 19.72 -51.72
C MET A 60 -54.00 18.59 -51.21
N THR A 61 -54.75 18.78 -50.16
CA THR A 61 -55.56 17.74 -49.54
C THR A 61 -57.02 17.97 -49.85
N ILE A 62 -57.64 16.94 -50.40
CA ILE A 62 -59.09 16.90 -50.67
C ILE A 62 -59.72 15.91 -49.71
N PHE A 63 -60.67 16.40 -48.96
CA PHE A 63 -61.57 15.56 -48.19
C PHE A 63 -62.87 15.39 -48.92
N GLY A 64 -63.43 14.20 -48.90
CA GLY A 64 -64.69 13.94 -49.54
C GLY A 64 -65.58 13.00 -48.75
N GLU A 65 -66.89 13.08 -49.03
CA GLU A 65 -67.89 12.18 -48.49
C GLU A 65 -68.64 11.56 -49.67
N ARG A 66 -68.69 10.21 -49.68
CA ARG A 66 -69.42 9.43 -50.69
C ARG A 66 -70.93 9.46 -50.39
N LEU A 67 -71.77 9.10 -51.37
CA LEU A 67 -73.20 8.98 -51.21
C LEU A 67 -73.63 7.94 -50.15
N ASP A 68 -72.74 7.00 -49.79
CA ASP A 68 -72.94 5.99 -48.75
C ASP A 68 -72.55 6.50 -47.33
N GLY A 69 -72.10 7.79 -47.21
CA GLY A 69 -71.67 8.38 -45.96
C GLY A 69 -70.24 8.07 -45.55
N THR A 70 -69.46 7.33 -46.33
CA THR A 70 -68.03 7.06 -46.04
C THR A 70 -67.18 8.29 -46.36
N ARG A 71 -66.27 8.62 -45.44
CA ARG A 71 -65.36 9.76 -45.63
C ARG A 71 -63.99 9.31 -46.09
N PHE A 72 -63.45 10.00 -47.06
CA PHE A 72 -62.15 9.73 -47.62
C PHE A 72 -61.25 10.96 -47.66
N GLU A 73 -59.96 10.70 -47.87
CA GLU A 73 -58.92 11.71 -48.05
C GLU A 73 -58.07 11.35 -49.24
N THR A 74 -57.77 12.34 -50.09
CA THR A 74 -56.87 12.15 -51.24
C THR A 74 -56.02 13.41 -51.44
N LEU A 75 -54.89 13.26 -52.14
CA LEU A 75 -53.96 14.35 -52.46
C LEU A 75 -54.21 14.83 -53.91
N HIS A 76 -54.40 16.13 -54.09
CA HIS A 76 -54.51 16.76 -55.39
C HIS A 76 -53.10 16.90 -56.04
N PRO A 77 -52.90 16.50 -57.32
CA PRO A 77 -51.62 16.75 -58.00
C PRO A 77 -51.47 18.23 -58.35
N ILE A 78 -50.47 18.88 -57.77
CA ILE A 78 -50.24 20.34 -57.82
C ILE A 78 -49.96 20.86 -59.26
N TYR A 79 -49.46 20.02 -60.13
CA TYR A 79 -48.95 20.39 -61.45
C TYR A 79 -49.92 20.24 -62.61
N LYS A 80 -51.12 19.72 -62.39
CA LYS A 80 -52.09 19.49 -63.46
C LYS A 80 -53.52 19.59 -62.98
N ARG A 81 -54.14 20.74 -63.30
CA ARG A 81 -55.55 20.92 -63.11
C ARG A 81 -56.29 19.99 -64.05
N ASP A 82 -57.16 19.14 -63.51
CA ASP A 82 -57.85 18.10 -64.29
C ASP A 82 -59.24 18.60 -64.60
N GLU A 83 -59.39 19.37 -65.73
CA GLU A 83 -60.66 19.93 -66.19
C GLU A 83 -61.78 18.85 -66.29
N SER A 84 -61.44 17.57 -66.47
CA SER A 84 -62.44 16.52 -66.52
C SER A 84 -63.10 16.24 -65.19
N VAL A 85 -62.36 16.46 -64.08
CA VAL A 85 -62.86 16.29 -62.71
C VAL A 85 -63.68 17.52 -62.30
N ASP A 86 -63.16 18.72 -62.64
CA ASP A 86 -63.85 19.96 -62.35
C ASP A 86 -65.22 20.01 -63.04
N ASN A 87 -65.26 19.69 -64.34
CA ASN A 87 -66.51 19.63 -65.11
C ASN A 87 -67.49 18.56 -64.59
N ALA A 88 -67.02 17.40 -64.19
CA ALA A 88 -67.86 16.38 -63.61
C ALA A 88 -68.44 16.74 -62.24
N ILE A 89 -67.67 17.48 -61.42
CA ILE A 89 -68.11 18.04 -60.13
C ILE A 89 -69.27 19.01 -60.33
N GLU A 90 -69.21 19.86 -61.38
CA GLU A 90 -70.28 20.79 -61.73
C GLU A 90 -71.46 20.06 -62.36
N GLU A 91 -71.24 19.11 -63.27
CA GLU A 91 -72.32 18.36 -63.98
C GLU A 91 -73.14 17.49 -63.01
N HIS A 92 -72.48 16.84 -62.03
CA HIS A 92 -73.13 16.00 -61.02
C HIS A 92 -73.63 16.75 -59.81
N GLY A 93 -73.41 18.09 -59.71
CA GLY A 93 -73.86 18.92 -58.60
C GLY A 93 -73.21 18.58 -57.27
N ILE A 94 -71.96 18.12 -57.26
CA ILE A 94 -71.25 17.76 -56.03
C ILE A 94 -70.97 19.01 -55.21
N ILE A 95 -71.34 19.03 -53.93
CA ILE A 95 -71.11 20.17 -53.05
C ILE A 95 -69.63 20.40 -52.80
N THR A 96 -69.08 21.53 -53.30
CA THR A 96 -67.68 21.93 -53.05
C THR A 96 -67.59 22.95 -51.95
N VAL A 97 -66.73 22.68 -50.97
CA VAL A 97 -66.44 23.60 -49.85
C VAL A 97 -64.95 23.93 -49.86
N PHE A 98 -64.61 25.21 -49.74
CA PHE A 98 -63.23 25.63 -49.61
C PHE A 98 -63.04 26.13 -48.18
N GLU A 99 -62.11 25.46 -47.44
CA GLU A 99 -61.77 25.86 -46.08
C GLU A 99 -60.63 26.88 -46.14
N SER A 100 -60.85 28.03 -45.48
CA SER A 100 -59.82 29.11 -45.43
C SER A 100 -58.64 28.65 -44.56
N VAL A 101 -57.41 29.09 -44.94
CA VAL A 101 -56.21 28.88 -44.10
C VAL A 101 -56.39 29.65 -42.78
N GLU A 102 -56.72 28.95 -41.70
CA GLU A 102 -56.64 29.54 -40.39
C GLU A 102 -55.17 29.72 -40.01
N GLN A 103 -54.72 30.96 -39.93
CA GLN A 103 -53.41 31.27 -39.39
C GLN A 103 -53.39 30.97 -37.90
N PRO A 104 -52.48 30.10 -37.41
CA PRO A 104 -52.39 29.83 -35.98
C PRO A 104 -52.15 31.13 -35.21
N SER A 105 -52.88 31.33 -34.14
CA SER A 105 -52.81 32.53 -33.28
C SER A 105 -51.35 32.80 -32.87
N ILE A 106 -50.91 34.06 -32.95
CA ILE A 106 -49.58 34.51 -32.50
C ILE A 106 -49.30 34.02 -31.06
N TRP A 107 -50.33 33.93 -30.24
CA TRP A 107 -50.25 33.45 -28.86
C TRP A 107 -49.93 31.94 -28.78
N SER A 108 -50.42 31.12 -29.68
CA SER A 108 -50.10 29.70 -29.70
C SER A 108 -48.66 29.45 -30.18
N GLN A 109 -48.20 30.22 -31.15
CA GLN A 109 -46.80 30.15 -31.62
C GLN A 109 -45.82 30.62 -30.55
N LEU A 110 -46.15 31.70 -29.82
CA LEU A 110 -45.33 32.17 -28.70
C LEU A 110 -45.31 31.17 -27.54
N LEU A 111 -46.40 30.50 -27.25
CA LEU A 111 -46.50 29.54 -26.17
C LEU A 111 -45.73 28.26 -26.51
N VAL A 112 -45.81 27.77 -27.72
CA VAL A 112 -45.04 26.59 -28.19
C VAL A 112 -43.53 26.90 -28.28
N GLY A 113 -43.17 28.11 -28.73
CA GLY A 113 -41.74 28.50 -28.85
C GLY A 113 -41.09 28.89 -27.53
N ALA A 114 -41.81 29.56 -26.62
CA ALA A 114 -41.27 30.03 -25.33
C ALA A 114 -41.28 28.95 -24.24
N PHE A 115 -42.17 27.98 -24.32
CA PHE A 115 -42.30 26.91 -23.30
C PHE A 115 -41.02 26.10 -23.07
N PRO A 116 -40.29 25.62 -24.10
CA PRO A 116 -39.02 24.92 -23.89
C PRO A 116 -37.97 25.78 -23.21
N ILE A 117 -37.93 27.10 -23.55
CA ILE A 117 -36.97 28.05 -22.97
C ILE A 117 -37.30 28.32 -21.51
N LEU A 118 -38.58 28.51 -21.16
CA LEU A 118 -39.02 28.69 -19.79
C LEU A 118 -38.81 27.44 -18.94
N LEU A 119 -38.99 26.26 -19.54
CA LEU A 119 -38.72 24.98 -18.88
C LEU A 119 -37.23 24.82 -18.60
N LEU A 120 -36.38 25.15 -19.58
CA LEU A 120 -34.90 25.14 -19.42
C LEU A 120 -34.45 26.15 -18.35
N LEU A 121 -34.99 27.35 -18.34
CA LEU A 121 -34.75 28.34 -17.30
C LEU A 121 -35.22 27.88 -15.92
N GLY A 122 -36.39 27.24 -15.85
CA GLY A 122 -36.92 26.66 -14.61
C GLY A 122 -36.00 25.55 -14.06
N ILE A 123 -35.53 24.64 -14.93
CA ILE A 123 -34.57 23.61 -14.59
C ILE A 123 -33.22 24.23 -14.16
N PHE A 124 -32.71 25.23 -14.87
CA PHE A 124 -31.50 25.96 -14.53
C PHE A 124 -31.61 26.65 -13.16
N PHE A 125 -32.72 27.37 -12.90
CA PHE A 125 -32.98 28.00 -11.60
C PHE A 125 -33.14 26.98 -10.47
N PHE A 126 -33.75 25.83 -10.76
CA PHE A 126 -33.88 24.73 -9.80
C PHE A 126 -32.49 24.15 -9.44
N PHE A 127 -31.65 23.86 -10.44
CA PHE A 127 -30.28 23.42 -10.20
C PHE A 127 -29.43 24.48 -9.49
N MET A 128 -29.57 25.75 -9.85
CA MET A 128 -28.86 26.84 -9.20
C MET A 128 -29.29 27.03 -7.74
N ARG A 129 -30.58 26.87 -7.44
CA ARG A 129 -31.11 26.89 -6.06
C ARG A 129 -30.69 25.66 -5.26
N GLN A 130 -30.60 24.50 -5.89
CA GLN A 130 -30.08 23.29 -5.26
C GLN A 130 -28.58 23.38 -4.99
N MET A 131 -27.81 24.01 -5.87
CA MET A 131 -26.39 24.32 -5.63
C MET A 131 -26.21 25.36 -4.52
N GLN A 132 -27.05 26.37 -4.42
CA GLN A 132 -26.97 27.37 -3.35
C GLN A 132 -27.45 26.84 -1.98
N GLY A 133 -28.42 25.92 -1.95
CA GLY A 133 -28.86 25.23 -0.72
C GLY A 133 -27.86 24.21 -0.18
N GLY A 134 -26.93 23.70 -1.01
CA GLY A 134 -25.86 22.78 -0.62
C GLY A 134 -24.57 23.45 -0.11
N MET A 135 -24.44 24.76 -0.23
CA MET A 135 -23.23 25.51 0.18
C MET A 135 -23.12 25.83 1.67
N SER A 136 -24.15 25.58 2.47
CA SER A 136 -24.09 25.75 3.95
C SER A 136 -23.98 24.44 4.73
N GLY A 137 -23.83 23.28 4.08
CA GLY A 137 -23.66 21.97 4.70
C GLY A 137 -22.45 21.20 4.14
N ARG A 138 -21.41 21.03 4.92
CA ARG A 138 -20.33 20.00 4.90
C ARG A 138 -19.97 19.31 3.57
N GLY A 139 -19.77 20.00 2.44
CA GLY A 139 -19.36 19.33 1.19
C GLY A 139 -19.28 20.21 -0.07
N GLY A 140 -19.15 21.54 0.03
CA GLY A 140 -18.93 22.42 -1.14
C GLY A 140 -17.50 22.30 -1.71
N PRO A 141 -17.25 22.81 -2.94
CA PRO A 141 -15.90 22.77 -3.56
C PRO A 141 -14.79 23.38 -2.68
N MET A 142 -15.13 24.26 -1.74
CA MET A 142 -14.19 24.81 -0.75
C MET A 142 -13.83 23.82 0.38
N ALA A 143 -14.50 22.68 0.52
CA ALA A 143 -14.17 21.68 1.53
C ALA A 143 -12.94 20.85 1.14
N PHE A 144 -12.53 20.81 -0.11
CA PHE A 144 -11.34 20.09 -0.59
C PHE A 144 -10.03 20.69 -0.06
N GLY A 145 -10.00 21.97 0.26
CA GLY A 145 -8.81 22.65 0.80
C GLY A 145 -8.66 22.61 2.32
N LYS A 146 -9.64 22.05 3.06
CA LYS A 146 -9.51 21.94 4.52
C LYS A 146 -8.53 20.86 4.93
N SER A 147 -7.70 21.17 5.93
CA SER A 147 -6.74 20.24 6.49
C SER A 147 -7.42 18.98 7.04
N LYS A 148 -6.85 17.82 6.76
CA LYS A 148 -7.20 16.53 7.37
C LYS A 148 -6.47 16.31 8.70
N ALA A 149 -5.74 17.30 9.19
CA ALA A 149 -4.97 17.19 10.44
C ALA A 149 -5.91 16.80 11.60
N LYS A 150 -5.50 15.77 12.33
CA LYS A 150 -6.20 15.32 13.53
C LYS A 150 -5.73 16.16 14.71
N LEU A 151 -6.59 17.07 15.18
CA LEU A 151 -6.34 17.80 16.41
C LEU A 151 -6.59 16.88 17.61
N MET A 152 -5.57 16.68 18.43
CA MET A 152 -5.69 16.11 19.77
C MET A 152 -5.48 17.24 20.79
N GLU A 153 -6.54 17.63 21.51
CA GLU A 153 -6.43 18.63 22.57
C GLU A 153 -5.44 18.20 23.64
N GLY A 154 -4.64 19.11 24.16
CA GLY A 154 -3.52 18.81 25.07
C GLY A 154 -3.90 17.99 26.31
N GLY A 155 -5.14 18.09 26.80
CA GLY A 155 -5.66 17.27 27.90
C GLY A 155 -6.07 15.83 27.49
N LYS A 156 -6.11 15.51 26.21
CA LYS A 156 -6.45 14.18 25.68
C LYS A 156 -5.21 13.36 25.24
N VAL A 157 -4.03 14.00 25.18
CA VAL A 157 -2.78 13.29 24.90
C VAL A 157 -2.26 12.72 26.24
N THR A 158 -2.50 11.44 26.45
CA THR A 158 -2.12 10.72 27.70
C THR A 158 -0.71 10.11 27.63
N THR A 159 -0.10 10.10 26.46
CA THR A 159 1.24 9.54 26.23
C THR A 159 2.31 10.44 26.81
N THR A 160 3.17 9.91 27.65
CA THR A 160 4.30 10.63 28.28
C THR A 160 5.63 9.95 27.96
N PHE A 161 6.75 10.49 28.42
CA PHE A 161 8.06 9.87 28.24
C PHE A 161 8.20 8.50 28.93
N ASP A 162 7.36 8.20 29.92
CA ASP A 162 7.31 6.89 30.57
C ASP A 162 6.78 5.77 29.63
N ASP A 163 5.98 6.16 28.63
CA ASP A 163 5.45 5.23 27.61
C ASP A 163 6.43 4.99 26.46
N VAL A 164 7.48 5.80 26.37
CA VAL A 164 8.53 5.73 25.36
C VAL A 164 9.76 5.12 26.00
N ALA A 165 10.24 4.00 25.45
CA ALA A 165 11.42 3.30 25.95
C ALA A 165 12.43 3.05 24.85
N GLY A 166 13.72 2.87 25.21
CA GLY A 166 14.77 2.46 24.30
C GLY A 166 15.29 3.53 23.33
N CYS A 167 15.09 4.82 23.65
CA CYS A 167 15.63 5.96 22.90
C CYS A 167 15.98 7.12 23.84
N GLU A 168 16.80 6.82 24.84
CA GLU A 168 17.10 7.80 25.92
C GLU A 168 17.82 9.06 25.39
N GLU A 169 18.73 8.91 24.43
CA GLU A 169 19.43 10.02 23.78
C GLU A 169 18.43 10.93 23.05
N ALA A 170 17.53 10.34 22.27
CA ALA A 170 16.50 11.11 21.57
C ALA A 170 15.54 11.81 22.55
N LYS A 171 15.23 11.20 23.71
CA LYS A 171 14.44 11.85 24.77
C LYS A 171 15.17 13.05 25.35
N GLN A 172 16.48 12.92 25.63
CA GLN A 172 17.30 14.01 26.13
C GLN A 172 17.34 15.18 25.15
N ASP A 173 17.52 14.88 23.86
CA ASP A 173 17.54 15.88 22.80
C ASP A 173 16.25 16.69 22.71
N VAL A 174 15.09 16.05 22.95
CA VAL A 174 13.80 16.74 22.88
C VAL A 174 13.31 17.29 24.21
N GLN A 175 14.00 17.03 25.31
CA GLN A 175 13.62 17.55 26.64
C GLN A 175 13.59 19.08 26.68
N GLU A 176 14.52 19.73 25.99
CA GLU A 176 14.56 21.20 25.89
C GLU A 176 13.29 21.77 25.21
N LEU A 177 12.70 21.03 24.26
CA LEU A 177 11.45 21.43 23.60
C LEU A 177 10.28 21.40 24.58
N VAL A 178 10.24 20.36 25.43
CA VAL A 178 9.22 20.23 26.49
C VAL A 178 9.33 21.38 27.48
N ASP A 179 10.54 21.65 27.94
CA ASP A 179 10.79 22.72 28.91
C ASP A 179 10.40 24.09 28.35
N PHE A 180 10.67 24.32 27.06
CA PHE A 180 10.25 25.57 26.42
C PHE A 180 8.72 25.65 26.25
N LEU A 181 8.08 24.61 25.78
CA LEU A 181 6.62 24.60 25.60
C LEU A 181 5.89 24.81 26.93
N ARG A 182 6.52 24.41 28.08
CA ARG A 182 6.01 24.63 29.43
C ARG A 182 6.24 26.06 29.92
N ASP A 183 7.44 26.61 29.69
CA ASP A 183 7.81 27.96 30.12
C ASP A 183 8.72 28.67 29.09
N PRO A 184 8.13 29.28 28.06
CA PRO A 184 8.88 30.01 27.03
C PRO A 184 9.69 31.20 27.60
N THR A 185 9.21 31.80 28.71
CA THR A 185 9.79 33.04 29.23
C THR A 185 11.19 32.86 29.79
N LYS A 186 11.51 31.67 30.29
CA LYS A 186 12.84 31.33 30.82
C LYS A 186 13.92 31.42 29.74
N PHE A 187 13.62 30.95 28.53
CA PHE A 187 14.60 30.94 27.44
C PHE A 187 14.72 32.31 26.77
N GLN A 188 13.60 33.02 26.61
CA GLN A 188 13.59 34.38 26.05
C GLN A 188 14.42 35.39 26.83
N LYS A 189 14.42 35.32 28.19
CA LYS A 189 15.21 36.19 29.05
C LYS A 189 16.72 36.05 28.84
N LEU A 190 17.20 34.91 28.39
CA LEU A 190 18.60 34.62 28.11
C LEU A 190 18.98 34.84 26.64
N GLY A 191 18.03 35.28 25.79
CA GLY A 191 18.26 35.50 24.36
C GLY A 191 18.33 34.20 23.52
N GLY A 192 17.98 33.06 24.13
CA GLY A 192 17.94 31.76 23.45
C GLY A 192 16.84 31.76 22.41
N LYS A 193 17.16 31.33 21.18
CA LYS A 193 16.20 31.07 20.11
C LYS A 193 15.93 29.58 20.07
N ILE A 194 14.66 29.20 19.99
CA ILE A 194 14.26 27.83 19.95
C ILE A 194 14.12 27.36 18.49
N PRO A 195 14.44 26.11 18.21
CA PRO A 195 14.25 25.56 16.87
C PRO A 195 12.77 25.62 16.48
N ARG A 196 12.48 26.18 15.31
CA ARG A 196 11.12 26.24 14.78
C ARG A 196 10.65 24.87 14.31
N GLY A 197 11.60 24.05 13.88
CA GLY A 197 11.34 22.72 13.38
C GLY A 197 12.35 21.69 13.84
N VAL A 198 11.85 20.50 14.13
CA VAL A 198 12.64 19.33 14.50
C VAL A 198 12.37 18.21 13.52
N LEU A 199 13.42 17.66 12.93
CA LEU A 199 13.33 16.51 12.05
C LEU A 199 13.74 15.24 12.81
N MET A 200 12.80 14.33 13.00
CA MET A 200 13.06 13.00 13.56
C MET A 200 13.45 12.04 12.43
N VAL A 201 14.64 11.49 12.52
CA VAL A 201 15.21 10.58 11.51
C VAL A 201 15.46 9.22 12.13
N GLY A 202 15.24 8.15 11.38
CA GLY A 202 15.58 6.79 11.84
C GLY A 202 14.80 5.71 11.11
N PRO A 203 15.15 4.43 11.31
CA PRO A 203 14.47 3.29 10.71
C PRO A 203 12.96 3.26 11.01
N PRO A 204 12.15 2.57 10.18
CA PRO A 204 10.73 2.40 10.48
C PRO A 204 10.53 1.62 11.77
N GLY A 205 9.45 1.93 12.50
CA GLY A 205 9.09 1.21 13.72
C GLY A 205 9.87 1.59 14.98
N THR A 206 10.79 2.56 14.94
CA THR A 206 11.60 2.99 16.10
C THR A 206 10.86 3.90 17.08
N GLY A 207 9.60 4.29 16.79
CA GLY A 207 8.78 5.05 17.73
C GLY A 207 8.78 6.57 17.53
N LYS A 208 9.21 7.10 16.37
CA LYS A 208 9.23 8.54 16.05
C LYS A 208 7.90 9.23 16.32
N THR A 209 6.80 8.68 15.80
CA THR A 209 5.45 9.20 16.03
C THR A 209 5.04 9.13 17.51
N LEU A 210 5.46 8.08 18.22
CA LEU A 210 5.20 7.93 19.66
C LEU A 210 5.96 8.99 20.46
N LEU A 211 7.24 9.22 20.15
CA LEU A 211 8.06 10.24 20.78
C LEU A 211 7.49 11.64 20.57
N ALA A 212 7.04 11.97 19.34
CA ALA A 212 6.40 13.24 19.05
C ALA A 212 5.13 13.47 19.89
N ARG A 213 4.30 12.43 20.07
CA ARG A 213 3.13 12.48 20.96
C ARG A 213 3.54 12.65 22.43
N ALA A 214 4.60 11.97 22.85
CA ALA A 214 5.08 12.06 24.22
C ALA A 214 5.59 13.48 24.56
N ILE A 215 6.24 14.18 23.61
CA ILE A 215 6.63 15.60 23.79
C ILE A 215 5.38 16.45 24.08
N ALA A 216 4.31 16.28 23.27
CA ALA A 216 3.07 17.04 23.45
C ALA A 216 2.37 16.71 24.79
N GLY A 217 2.30 15.43 25.15
CA GLY A 217 1.70 14.98 26.41
C GLY A 217 2.47 15.45 27.62
N GLU A 218 3.81 15.41 27.56
CA GLU A 218 4.69 15.87 28.63
C GLU A 218 4.60 17.39 28.79
N ALA A 219 4.55 18.14 27.67
CA ALA A 219 4.36 19.58 27.68
C ALA A 219 2.90 20.01 27.96
N LYS A 220 1.93 19.10 27.87
CA LYS A 220 0.47 19.33 27.98
C LYS A 220 -0.07 20.34 26.97
N VAL A 221 0.45 20.32 25.74
CA VAL A 221 0.05 21.21 24.65
C VAL A 221 -0.78 20.44 23.60
N PRO A 222 -1.60 21.13 22.78
CA PRO A 222 -2.30 20.54 21.66
C PRO A 222 -1.35 19.89 20.64
N PHE A 223 -1.79 18.77 20.05
CA PHE A 223 -1.04 18.01 19.08
C PHE A 223 -1.82 17.86 17.79
N PHE A 224 -1.30 18.43 16.71
CA PHE A 224 -1.81 18.27 15.35
C PHE A 224 -1.01 17.20 14.65
N SER A 225 -1.65 16.18 14.10
CA SER A 225 -0.97 15.10 13.37
C SER A 225 -1.53 14.98 11.96
N ILE A 226 -0.64 14.97 10.98
CA ILE A 226 -0.94 14.76 9.57
C ILE A 226 0.15 13.89 8.95
N SER A 227 -0.20 13.10 7.91
CA SER A 227 0.78 12.41 7.08
C SER A 227 1.19 13.30 5.90
N GLY A 228 2.46 13.27 5.51
CA GLY A 228 2.93 13.92 4.29
C GLY A 228 2.16 13.48 3.05
N SER A 229 1.70 12.24 3.01
CA SER A 229 0.85 11.72 1.95
C SER A 229 -0.51 12.41 1.84
N ASP A 230 -1.06 12.97 2.94
CA ASP A 230 -2.33 13.70 2.94
C ASP A 230 -2.27 15.04 2.19
N PHE A 231 -1.05 15.53 1.95
CA PHE A 231 -0.83 16.75 1.17
C PHE A 231 -0.70 16.48 -0.33
N VAL A 232 -0.47 15.23 -0.74
CA VAL A 232 -0.33 14.85 -2.15
C VAL A 232 -1.72 14.54 -2.71
N GLU A 233 -2.19 15.41 -3.61
CA GLU A 233 -3.50 15.27 -4.26
C GLU A 233 -3.35 15.38 -5.79
N MET A 234 -4.36 14.97 -6.54
CA MET A 234 -4.34 15.08 -8.01
C MET A 234 -4.64 16.49 -8.54
N PHE A 235 -5.21 17.36 -7.69
CA PHE A 235 -5.60 18.72 -8.08
C PHE A 235 -4.57 19.74 -7.59
N VAL A 236 -4.03 20.52 -8.51
CA VAL A 236 -3.04 21.56 -8.24
C VAL A 236 -3.56 22.57 -7.22
N GLY A 237 -2.76 22.85 -6.19
CA GLY A 237 -3.06 23.86 -5.17
C GLY A 237 -3.86 23.37 -3.97
N VAL A 238 -4.43 22.17 -4.00
CA VAL A 238 -5.17 21.59 -2.85
C VAL A 238 -4.23 21.28 -1.69
N GLY A 239 -3.07 20.67 -1.96
CA GLY A 239 -2.04 20.40 -0.96
C GLY A 239 -1.54 21.67 -0.29
N ALA A 240 -1.21 22.70 -1.07
CA ALA A 240 -0.79 23.99 -0.55
C ALA A 240 -1.86 24.68 0.31
N SER A 241 -3.14 24.56 -0.06
CA SER A 241 -4.26 25.08 0.74
C SER A 241 -4.40 24.36 2.08
N ARG A 242 -4.20 23.02 2.12
CA ARG A 242 -4.21 22.23 3.36
C ARG A 242 -3.06 22.58 4.29
N VAL A 243 -1.87 22.81 3.73
CA VAL A 243 -0.72 23.27 4.51
C VAL A 243 -1.09 24.59 5.21
N ARG A 244 -1.59 25.58 4.46
CA ARG A 244 -1.97 26.88 5.01
C ARG A 244 -3.05 26.75 6.11
N ASP A 245 -4.12 26.01 5.85
CA ASP A 245 -5.20 25.80 6.82
C ASP A 245 -4.68 25.12 8.10
N MET A 246 -3.78 24.13 7.99
CA MET A 246 -3.16 23.48 9.14
C MET A 246 -2.36 24.48 9.99
N PHE A 247 -1.53 25.30 9.35
CA PHE A 247 -0.72 26.28 10.07
C PHE A 247 -1.57 27.40 10.70
N GLU A 248 -2.61 27.86 10.03
CA GLU A 248 -3.60 28.80 10.63
C GLU A 248 -4.30 28.21 11.86
N GLN A 249 -4.65 26.91 11.81
CA GLN A 249 -5.25 26.22 12.96
C GLN A 249 -4.22 26.08 14.11
N ALA A 250 -2.96 25.78 13.80
CA ALA A 250 -1.91 25.68 14.79
C ALA A 250 -1.67 27.02 15.50
N GLN A 251 -1.60 28.14 14.76
CA GLN A 251 -1.47 29.49 15.33
C GLN A 251 -2.60 29.84 16.28
N LYS A 252 -3.85 29.49 15.93
CA LYS A 252 -5.02 29.73 16.79
C LYS A 252 -5.00 28.94 18.10
N ASN A 253 -4.24 27.83 18.14
CA ASN A 253 -4.14 26.93 19.28
C ASN A 253 -2.75 26.92 19.92
N SER A 254 -1.96 27.97 19.70
CA SER A 254 -0.63 28.12 20.30
C SER A 254 -0.71 28.28 21.84
N PRO A 255 0.21 27.69 22.64
CA PRO A 255 1.34 26.84 22.21
C PRO A 255 0.90 25.44 21.79
N CYS A 256 1.47 24.90 20.71
CA CYS A 256 1.10 23.57 20.17
C CYS A 256 2.25 22.91 19.39
N ILE A 257 2.09 21.61 19.11
CA ILE A 257 2.98 20.86 18.22
C ILE A 257 2.22 20.49 16.94
N VAL A 258 2.84 20.74 15.80
CA VAL A 258 2.42 20.24 14.49
C VAL A 258 3.34 19.08 14.09
N PHE A 259 2.79 17.89 13.99
CA PHE A 259 3.53 16.69 13.61
C PHE A 259 3.19 16.28 12.17
N ILE A 260 4.24 16.17 11.35
CA ILE A 260 4.15 15.74 9.96
C ILE A 260 4.88 14.41 9.83
N ASP A 261 4.12 13.31 9.73
CA ASP A 261 4.70 12.00 9.50
C ASP A 261 5.03 11.79 8.02
N GLU A 262 6.03 10.98 7.70
CA GLU A 262 6.44 10.68 6.32
C GLU A 262 6.65 11.93 5.46
N ILE A 263 7.39 12.92 5.99
CA ILE A 263 7.63 14.20 5.29
C ILE A 263 8.27 14.01 3.91
N ASP A 264 8.96 12.92 3.67
CA ASP A 264 9.57 12.55 2.39
C ASP A 264 8.55 12.33 1.27
N ALA A 265 7.26 12.13 1.59
CA ALA A 265 6.20 12.09 0.59
C ALA A 265 6.04 13.44 -0.17
N VAL A 266 6.29 14.56 0.52
CA VAL A 266 6.18 15.93 -0.02
C VAL A 266 7.55 16.56 -0.22
N GLY A 267 8.46 16.32 0.73
CA GLY A 267 9.76 16.98 0.84
C GLY A 267 10.87 16.42 -0.05
N ARG A 268 10.55 15.63 -1.07
CA ARG A 268 11.55 14.96 -1.93
C ARG A 268 12.26 15.96 -2.83
N HIS A 269 13.57 15.72 -3.05
CA HIS A 269 14.44 16.51 -3.94
C HIS A 269 13.88 16.62 -5.37
N ARG A 270 14.09 17.77 -6.02
CA ARG A 270 13.70 18.08 -7.39
C ARG A 270 14.39 17.13 -8.37
N GLY A 271 13.68 16.18 -8.94
CA GLY A 271 14.17 15.28 -9.98
C GLY A 271 13.63 15.72 -11.34
N ALA A 272 14.46 15.65 -12.38
CA ALA A 272 14.05 15.86 -13.76
C ALA A 272 13.14 14.71 -14.25
N GLY A 273 11.88 14.69 -13.80
CA GLY A 273 10.86 13.73 -14.22
C GLY A 273 9.77 14.43 -15.02
N MET A 274 9.53 14.01 -16.27
CA MET A 274 8.42 14.48 -17.09
C MET A 274 7.10 13.86 -16.62
N GLY A 275 6.29 14.60 -15.82
CA GLY A 275 4.95 14.14 -15.42
C GLY A 275 4.23 15.13 -14.51
N GLY A 276 2.98 15.47 -14.79
CA GLY A 276 2.16 16.50 -14.13
C GLY A 276 1.85 16.32 -12.63
N GLY A 277 2.35 15.27 -11.98
CA GLY A 277 2.25 15.09 -10.52
C GLY A 277 3.41 15.70 -9.72
N HIS A 278 4.43 16.25 -10.41
CA HIS A 278 5.56 16.88 -9.75
C HIS A 278 5.28 18.33 -9.35
N ASP A 279 4.52 19.06 -10.17
CA ASP A 279 4.23 20.48 -9.95
C ASP A 279 3.42 20.72 -8.68
N GLU A 280 2.50 19.82 -8.35
CA GLU A 280 1.66 19.93 -7.17
C GLU A 280 2.46 19.69 -5.88
N ARG A 281 3.35 18.68 -5.87
CA ARG A 281 4.24 18.41 -4.73
C ARG A 281 5.21 19.56 -4.49
N GLU A 282 5.77 20.13 -5.56
CA GLU A 282 6.68 21.28 -5.46
C GLU A 282 5.95 22.51 -4.94
N GLN A 283 4.73 22.77 -5.40
CA GLN A 283 3.91 23.87 -4.88
C GLN A 283 3.59 23.69 -3.40
N THR A 284 3.26 22.45 -2.99
CA THR A 284 2.98 22.11 -1.59
C THR A 284 4.22 22.27 -0.71
N LEU A 285 5.38 21.80 -1.19
CA LEU A 285 6.66 21.97 -0.50
C LEU A 285 6.99 23.47 -0.34
N ASN A 286 6.87 24.26 -1.42
CA ASN A 286 7.12 25.69 -1.36
C ASN A 286 6.18 26.38 -0.38
N GLN A 287 4.92 26.01 -0.31
CA GLN A 287 3.98 26.54 0.68
C GLN A 287 4.40 26.16 2.11
N LEU A 288 4.83 24.90 2.34
CA LEU A 288 5.34 24.47 3.64
C LEU A 288 6.54 25.32 4.08
N LEU A 289 7.49 25.57 3.16
CA LEU A 289 8.65 26.42 3.42
C LEU A 289 8.25 27.85 3.76
N VAL A 290 7.28 28.43 3.03
CA VAL A 290 6.75 29.78 3.28
C VAL A 290 6.10 29.88 4.67
N GLU A 291 5.26 28.90 5.02
CA GLU A 291 4.59 28.90 6.33
C GLU A 291 5.60 28.77 7.46
N MET A 292 6.61 27.90 7.33
CA MET A 292 7.67 27.74 8.32
C MET A 292 8.53 29.02 8.47
N ASP A 293 8.84 29.70 7.37
CA ASP A 293 9.61 30.96 7.38
C ASP A 293 8.77 32.10 7.96
N GLY A 294 7.44 32.06 7.82
CA GLY A 294 6.50 33.08 8.28
C GLY A 294 6.23 33.11 9.79
N PHE A 295 6.68 32.09 10.53
CA PHE A 295 6.54 32.09 12.00
C PHE A 295 7.58 32.98 12.66
N ASP A 296 7.13 33.84 13.54
CA ASP A 296 8.04 34.45 14.51
C ASP A 296 8.40 33.46 15.61
N GLY A 297 9.67 33.41 16.01
CA GLY A 297 10.15 32.44 17.03
C GLY A 297 9.46 32.52 18.40
N ASN A 298 8.50 33.41 18.55
CA ASN A 298 7.71 33.65 19.76
C ASN A 298 6.29 33.07 19.67
N ASP A 299 5.88 32.54 18.53
CA ASP A 299 4.48 32.10 18.32
C ASP A 299 4.12 30.80 19.05
N GLY A 300 5.09 30.11 19.66
CA GLY A 300 4.85 28.91 20.47
C GLY A 300 4.41 27.68 19.66
N VAL A 301 4.52 27.72 18.34
CA VAL A 301 4.26 26.58 17.46
C VAL A 301 5.57 25.90 17.09
N ILE A 302 5.69 24.60 17.39
CA ILE A 302 6.85 23.80 17.01
C ILE A 302 6.41 22.78 15.97
N VAL A 303 7.10 22.76 14.83
CA VAL A 303 6.87 21.78 13.76
C VAL A 303 7.82 20.60 13.96
N VAL A 304 7.27 19.40 14.14
CA VAL A 304 8.04 18.17 14.24
C VAL A 304 7.74 17.33 13.00
N ALA A 305 8.75 16.98 12.24
CA ALA A 305 8.58 16.07 11.09
C ALA A 305 9.30 14.74 11.34
N ALA A 306 8.79 13.67 10.77
CA ALA A 306 9.43 12.36 10.81
C ALA A 306 9.68 11.82 9.40
N THR A 307 10.84 11.19 9.20
CA THR A 307 11.18 10.49 7.97
C THR A 307 12.03 9.24 8.24
N ASN A 308 11.89 8.25 7.39
CA ASN A 308 12.76 7.08 7.35
C ASN A 308 13.89 7.26 6.31
N ARG A 309 13.81 8.32 5.49
CA ARG A 309 14.71 8.56 4.36
C ARG A 309 15.18 10.01 4.29
N PRO A 310 16.10 10.40 5.17
CA PRO A 310 16.64 11.77 5.17
C PRO A 310 17.41 12.10 3.88
N ASP A 311 17.93 11.07 3.19
CA ASP A 311 18.70 11.16 1.95
C ASP A 311 17.89 11.74 0.76
N VAL A 312 16.59 11.60 0.76
CA VAL A 312 15.72 12.05 -0.33
C VAL A 312 15.13 13.45 -0.12
N LEU A 313 15.34 14.05 1.07
CA LEU A 313 14.75 15.34 1.40
C LEU A 313 15.44 16.50 0.67
N ASP A 314 14.65 17.50 0.28
CA ASP A 314 15.17 18.74 -0.28
C ASP A 314 16.01 19.49 0.76
N PRO A 315 17.28 19.84 0.46
CA PRO A 315 18.15 20.59 1.37
C PRO A 315 17.56 21.91 1.85
N ALA A 316 16.61 22.48 1.14
CA ALA A 316 15.90 23.67 1.55
C ALA A 316 15.11 23.48 2.86
N LEU A 317 14.64 22.28 3.15
CA LEU A 317 13.98 21.95 4.42
C LEU A 317 14.93 21.99 5.61
N LEU A 318 16.21 21.68 5.40
CA LEU A 318 17.23 21.55 6.44
C LEU A 318 17.97 22.87 6.72
N ARG A 319 17.55 23.98 6.09
CA ARG A 319 18.15 25.30 6.33
C ARG A 319 17.77 25.86 7.72
N PRO A 320 18.67 26.64 8.35
CA PRO A 320 18.36 27.32 9.61
C PRO A 320 17.04 28.11 9.53
N GLY A 321 16.22 28.03 10.57
CA GLY A 321 14.90 28.62 10.64
C GLY A 321 13.75 27.71 10.15
N ARG A 322 14.07 26.49 9.69
CA ARG A 322 13.11 25.44 9.29
C ARG A 322 13.31 24.20 10.14
N PHE A 323 13.71 23.06 9.57
CA PHE A 323 14.12 21.88 10.35
C PHE A 323 15.61 21.99 10.68
N ASP A 324 15.92 22.88 11.60
CA ASP A 324 17.28 23.21 12.00
C ASP A 324 17.84 22.28 13.09
N ARG A 325 17.00 21.44 13.67
CA ARG A 325 17.41 20.40 14.61
C ARG A 325 17.03 19.02 14.08
N GLN A 326 18.00 18.11 14.07
CA GLN A 326 17.77 16.70 13.76
C GLN A 326 17.87 15.88 15.05
N VAL A 327 16.90 14.99 15.25
CA VAL A 327 16.88 14.02 16.33
C VAL A 327 16.89 12.63 15.72
N VAL A 328 17.94 11.88 16.02
CA VAL A 328 18.09 10.51 15.50
C VAL A 328 17.42 9.54 16.46
N VAL A 329 16.49 8.73 15.94
CA VAL A 329 15.80 7.68 16.69
C VAL A 329 16.19 6.35 16.08
N ASP A 330 17.32 5.82 16.53
CA ASP A 330 17.90 4.57 16.03
C ASP A 330 17.17 3.32 16.56
N LEU A 331 17.60 2.16 16.07
CA LEU A 331 17.17 0.88 16.63
C LEU A 331 17.61 0.78 18.09
N PRO A 332 16.78 0.20 18.97
CA PRO A 332 17.11 0.09 20.38
C PRO A 332 18.26 -0.89 20.61
N ASP A 333 19.17 -0.55 21.51
CA ASP A 333 20.18 -1.43 22.05
C ASP A 333 19.58 -2.53 22.93
N LEU A 334 20.38 -3.44 23.45
CA LEU A 334 19.92 -4.55 24.30
C LEU A 334 19.06 -4.07 25.49
N ARG A 335 19.48 -2.98 26.16
CA ARG A 335 18.74 -2.43 27.31
C ARG A 335 17.44 -1.76 26.86
N GLY A 336 17.49 -1.06 25.76
CA GLY A 336 16.33 -0.43 25.15
C GLY A 336 15.29 -1.46 24.74
N ARG A 337 15.70 -2.59 24.13
CA ARG A 337 14.79 -3.69 23.79
C ARG A 337 14.13 -4.30 25.03
N GLU A 338 14.89 -4.51 26.09
CA GLU A 338 14.34 -4.99 27.36
C GLU A 338 13.29 -4.02 27.94
N GLN A 339 13.57 -2.72 27.93
CA GLN A 339 12.64 -1.69 28.41
C GLN A 339 11.35 -1.67 27.54
N ILE A 340 11.48 -1.71 26.22
CA ILE A 340 10.34 -1.75 25.28
C ILE A 340 9.50 -2.99 25.53
N LEU A 341 10.13 -4.17 25.67
CA LEU A 341 9.43 -5.41 26.00
C LEU A 341 8.65 -5.28 27.29
N LYS A 342 9.25 -4.74 28.35
CA LYS A 342 8.58 -4.51 29.63
C LYS A 342 7.34 -3.61 29.51
N VAL A 343 7.40 -2.57 28.66
CA VAL A 343 6.26 -1.67 28.40
C VAL A 343 5.11 -2.45 27.75
N HIS A 344 5.41 -3.24 26.70
CA HIS A 344 4.37 -4.01 25.99
C HIS A 344 3.86 -5.20 26.80
N MET A 345 4.70 -5.84 27.59
CA MET A 345 4.36 -6.96 28.48
C MET A 345 3.35 -6.59 29.57
N LYS A 346 3.33 -5.31 30.03
CA LYS A 346 2.33 -4.84 31.01
C LYS A 346 0.86 -5.08 30.59
N LYS A 347 0.61 -5.19 29.28
CA LYS A 347 -0.73 -5.33 28.70
C LYS A 347 -1.17 -6.79 28.50
N VAL A 348 -0.29 -7.75 28.78
CA VAL A 348 -0.51 -9.17 28.46
C VAL A 348 -0.38 -10.00 29.74
N PRO A 349 -1.26 -10.98 30.01
CA PRO A 349 -1.12 -11.89 31.15
C PRO A 349 0.07 -12.83 30.92
N LEU A 350 1.15 -12.61 31.67
CA LEU A 350 2.37 -13.41 31.57
C LEU A 350 2.47 -14.46 32.67
N SER A 351 3.17 -15.54 32.38
CA SER A 351 3.65 -16.53 33.33
C SER A 351 4.88 -15.99 34.11
N LYS A 352 5.23 -16.63 35.22
CA LYS A 352 6.34 -16.20 36.07
C LYS A 352 7.73 -16.52 35.48
N ASP A 353 7.80 -17.42 34.53
CA ASP A 353 9.01 -17.90 33.87
C ASP A 353 9.49 -16.97 32.73
N VAL A 354 8.71 -15.97 32.37
CA VAL A 354 9.05 -15.01 31.30
C VAL A 354 10.13 -14.04 31.75
N ASP A 355 11.27 -14.07 31.03
CA ASP A 355 12.36 -13.15 31.21
C ASP A 355 12.52 -12.25 29.98
N ALA A 356 12.25 -10.93 30.14
CA ALA A 356 12.37 -9.94 29.10
C ALA A 356 13.81 -9.80 28.57
N MET A 357 14.83 -10.02 29.44
CA MET A 357 16.22 -9.93 29.06
C MET A 357 16.62 -11.06 28.09
N VAL A 358 16.13 -12.27 28.32
CA VAL A 358 16.37 -13.42 27.43
C VAL A 358 15.81 -13.15 26.05
N ILE A 359 14.59 -12.59 25.98
CA ILE A 359 13.97 -12.21 24.70
C ILE A 359 14.73 -11.05 24.04
N ALA A 360 15.15 -10.02 24.79
CA ALA A 360 15.91 -8.88 24.28
C ALA A 360 17.27 -9.33 23.67
N ARG A 361 17.97 -10.27 24.31
CA ARG A 361 19.18 -10.89 23.74
C ARG A 361 18.90 -11.64 22.45
N GLY A 362 17.77 -12.34 22.42
CA GLY A 362 17.33 -13.12 21.25
C GLY A 362 16.75 -12.31 20.09
N THR A 363 16.70 -10.97 20.16
CA THR A 363 16.09 -10.11 19.16
C THR A 363 16.97 -8.94 18.71
N PRO A 364 18.24 -9.20 18.31
CA PRO A 364 19.13 -8.13 17.85
C PRO A 364 18.55 -7.50 16.57
N GLY A 365 18.65 -6.16 16.48
CA GLY A 365 18.16 -5.41 15.32
C GLY A 365 16.64 -5.24 15.23
N PHE A 366 15.86 -5.70 16.22
CA PHE A 366 14.42 -5.46 16.26
C PHE A 366 14.11 -4.01 16.60
N SER A 367 13.18 -3.43 15.86
CA SER A 367 12.57 -2.14 16.19
C SER A 367 11.56 -2.27 17.32
N GLY A 368 11.11 -1.14 17.88
CA GLY A 368 10.02 -1.13 18.86
C GLY A 368 8.73 -1.75 18.34
N ALA A 369 8.42 -1.58 17.06
CA ALA A 369 7.26 -2.18 16.41
C ALA A 369 7.39 -3.71 16.28
N ASP A 370 8.59 -4.22 15.97
CA ASP A 370 8.84 -5.67 15.88
C ASP A 370 8.69 -6.33 17.26
N LEU A 371 9.20 -5.67 18.33
CA LEU A 371 9.05 -6.15 19.70
C LEU A 371 7.59 -6.14 20.17
N ALA A 372 6.82 -5.09 19.81
CA ALA A 372 5.39 -5.05 20.08
C ALA A 372 4.64 -6.18 19.34
N ASN A 373 5.00 -6.42 18.08
CA ASN A 373 4.44 -7.52 17.28
C ASN A 373 4.81 -8.88 17.87
N LEU A 374 6.04 -9.05 18.38
CA LEU A 374 6.47 -10.30 19.03
C LEU A 374 5.58 -10.64 20.23
N ILE A 375 5.30 -9.69 21.10
CA ILE A 375 4.41 -9.89 22.25
C ILE A 375 2.98 -10.22 21.78
N ASN A 376 2.49 -9.55 20.75
CA ASN A 376 1.18 -9.84 20.17
C ASN A 376 1.10 -11.26 19.57
N GLU A 377 2.11 -11.67 18.81
CA GLU A 377 2.18 -13.01 18.22
C GLU A 377 2.27 -14.10 19.30
N ALA A 378 3.03 -13.86 20.38
CA ALA A 378 3.08 -14.78 21.52
C ALA A 378 1.72 -14.93 22.20
N ALA A 379 0.97 -13.84 22.36
CA ALA A 379 -0.39 -13.90 22.90
C ALA A 379 -1.34 -14.67 21.97
N LEU A 380 -1.19 -14.55 20.65
CA LEU A 380 -1.94 -15.33 19.67
C LEU A 380 -1.59 -16.82 19.71
N PHE A 381 -0.31 -17.17 19.94
CA PHE A 381 0.08 -18.57 20.15
C PHE A 381 -0.54 -19.14 21.43
N ALA A 382 -0.44 -18.43 22.56
CA ALA A 382 -1.06 -18.87 23.82
C ALA A 382 -2.58 -19.09 23.65
N ALA A 383 -3.28 -18.16 22.99
CA ALA A 383 -4.71 -18.31 22.70
C ALA A 383 -5.02 -19.53 21.82
N ARG A 384 -4.15 -19.83 20.83
CA ARG A 384 -4.31 -20.99 19.94
C ARG A 384 -4.13 -22.32 20.68
N TYR A 385 -3.22 -22.37 21.64
CA TYR A 385 -3.01 -23.55 22.47
C TYR A 385 -4.02 -23.67 23.62
N GLY A 386 -4.84 -22.64 23.83
CA GLY A 386 -5.85 -22.65 24.90
C GLY A 386 -5.31 -22.23 26.27
N ASP A 387 -4.11 -21.65 26.30
CA ASP A 387 -3.46 -21.23 27.52
C ASP A 387 -3.99 -19.87 27.99
N LYS A 388 -4.07 -19.67 29.29
CA LYS A 388 -4.57 -18.44 29.92
C LYS A 388 -3.49 -17.38 30.12
N LYS A 389 -2.23 -17.74 29.92
CA LYS A 389 -1.06 -16.88 30.13
C LYS A 389 -0.03 -17.18 29.05
N VAL A 390 0.70 -16.15 28.69
CA VAL A 390 1.86 -16.29 27.81
C VAL A 390 3.06 -16.70 28.64
N ASP A 391 3.71 -17.78 28.26
CA ASP A 391 4.96 -18.28 28.83
C ASP A 391 6.15 -18.03 27.91
N GLN A 392 7.35 -18.44 28.35
CA GLN A 392 8.58 -18.26 27.58
C GLN A 392 8.54 -19.02 26.24
N SER A 393 7.89 -20.19 26.18
CA SER A 393 7.82 -21.00 24.96
C SER A 393 7.00 -20.30 23.85
N HIS A 394 5.91 -19.64 24.21
CA HIS A 394 5.12 -18.85 23.27
C HIS A 394 5.91 -17.67 22.69
N LEU A 395 6.76 -17.04 23.51
CA LEU A 395 7.63 -15.94 23.06
C LEU A 395 8.73 -16.46 22.11
N ASP A 396 9.29 -17.63 22.39
CA ASP A 396 10.28 -18.26 21.52
C ASP A 396 9.66 -18.68 20.18
N LEU A 397 8.45 -19.23 20.17
CA LEU A 397 7.70 -19.54 18.96
C LEU A 397 7.38 -18.27 18.13
N ALA A 398 6.99 -17.20 18.81
CA ALA A 398 6.72 -15.92 18.16
C ALA A 398 8.00 -15.33 17.53
N LYS A 399 9.11 -15.37 18.26
CA LYS A 399 10.43 -14.96 17.78
C LYS A 399 10.83 -15.75 16.52
N ASP A 400 10.74 -17.07 16.58
CA ASP A 400 11.06 -17.95 15.46
C ASP A 400 10.18 -17.65 14.24
N LYS A 401 8.89 -17.41 14.44
CA LYS A 401 7.97 -17.04 13.36
C LYS A 401 8.34 -15.70 12.72
N ILE A 402 8.75 -14.70 13.51
CA ILE A 402 9.11 -13.38 12.98
C ILE A 402 10.45 -13.42 12.27
N MET A 403 11.44 -14.08 12.84
CA MET A 403 12.81 -14.11 12.31
C MET A 403 12.96 -15.04 11.11
N MET A 404 12.35 -16.24 11.16
CA MET A 404 12.49 -17.28 10.13
C MET A 404 11.28 -17.37 9.19
N GLY A 405 10.19 -16.66 9.50
CA GLY A 405 8.93 -16.75 8.76
C GLY A 405 8.00 -17.90 9.22
N PRO A 406 6.76 -17.91 8.73
CA PRO A 406 5.78 -18.95 9.09
C PRO A 406 6.17 -20.31 8.51
N GLU A 407 5.92 -21.38 9.28
CA GLU A 407 6.10 -22.76 8.84
C GLU A 407 5.14 -23.12 7.70
N ARG A 408 5.65 -23.78 6.67
CA ARG A 408 4.87 -24.27 5.52
C ARG A 408 4.52 -25.74 5.69
N LYS A 409 3.66 -26.06 6.66
CA LYS A 409 3.23 -27.45 6.99
C LYS A 409 2.55 -28.18 5.82
N SER A 410 2.04 -27.47 4.84
CA SER A 410 1.39 -28.06 3.65
C SER A 410 2.39 -28.50 2.56
N MET A 411 3.67 -28.13 2.68
CA MET A 411 4.68 -28.49 1.70
C MET A 411 5.26 -29.88 2.03
N ILE A 412 4.95 -30.83 1.18
CA ILE A 412 5.48 -32.20 1.31
C ILE A 412 6.82 -32.27 0.57
N MET A 413 7.90 -32.48 1.30
CA MET A 413 9.23 -32.74 0.73
C MET A 413 9.42 -34.24 0.55
N THR A 414 10.09 -34.65 -0.52
CA THR A 414 10.54 -36.03 -0.68
C THR A 414 11.66 -36.35 0.33
N ASP A 415 11.85 -37.61 0.69
CA ASP A 415 12.91 -38.01 1.62
C ASP A 415 14.31 -37.60 1.10
N GLU A 416 14.51 -37.64 -0.21
CA GLU A 416 15.74 -37.17 -0.86
C GLU A 416 15.93 -35.66 -0.69
N GLN A 417 14.87 -34.85 -0.91
CA GLN A 417 14.93 -33.41 -0.68
C GLN A 417 15.20 -33.08 0.79
N LYS A 418 14.55 -33.78 1.73
CA LYS A 418 14.82 -33.62 3.16
C LYS A 418 16.29 -33.93 3.48
N ARG A 419 16.81 -35.01 2.91
CA ARG A 419 18.22 -35.39 3.10
C ARG A 419 19.17 -34.33 2.58
N ILE A 420 18.99 -33.86 1.35
CA ILE A 420 19.81 -32.81 0.76
C ILE A 420 19.78 -31.55 1.61
N THR A 421 18.58 -31.11 2.02
CA THR A 421 18.40 -29.94 2.88
C THR A 421 19.09 -30.13 4.23
N ALA A 422 18.98 -31.31 4.85
CA ALA A 422 19.62 -31.59 6.14
C ALA A 422 21.13 -31.46 6.07
N TYR A 423 21.76 -31.98 5.02
CA TYR A 423 23.21 -31.82 4.80
C TYR A 423 23.60 -30.38 4.50
N HIS A 424 22.79 -29.67 3.73
CA HIS A 424 23.00 -28.27 3.40
C HIS A 424 23.03 -27.41 4.66
N GLU A 425 21.98 -27.49 5.48
CA GLU A 425 21.87 -26.73 6.73
C GLU A 425 22.94 -27.14 7.75
N ALA A 426 23.24 -28.45 7.87
CA ALA A 426 24.32 -28.93 8.72
C ALA A 426 25.69 -28.36 8.27
N GLY A 427 25.90 -28.20 6.96
CA GLY A 427 27.11 -27.59 6.41
C GLY A 427 27.29 -26.15 6.89
N HIS A 428 26.26 -25.33 6.82
CA HIS A 428 26.28 -23.96 7.35
C HIS A 428 26.58 -23.93 8.85
N ALA A 429 25.89 -24.78 9.63
CA ALA A 429 26.05 -24.81 11.07
C ALA A 429 27.48 -25.21 11.52
N ILE A 430 28.06 -26.24 10.92
CA ILE A 430 29.39 -26.72 11.27
C ILE A 430 30.45 -25.68 10.88
N VAL A 431 30.41 -25.14 9.66
CA VAL A 431 31.39 -24.13 9.23
C VAL A 431 31.25 -22.86 10.08
N GLY A 432 30.03 -22.41 10.37
CA GLY A 432 29.81 -21.28 11.26
C GLY A 432 30.38 -21.52 12.66
N ARG A 433 30.07 -22.67 13.28
CA ARG A 433 30.53 -23.01 14.65
C ARG A 433 32.07 -23.15 14.77
N LEU A 434 32.74 -23.62 13.70
CA LEU A 434 34.18 -23.78 13.68
C LEU A 434 34.96 -22.57 13.17
N SER A 435 34.26 -21.57 12.62
CA SER A 435 34.90 -20.37 12.12
C SER A 435 35.12 -19.34 13.25
N PRO A 436 36.31 -18.72 13.32
CA PRO A 436 36.61 -17.75 14.37
C PRO A 436 35.76 -16.49 14.24
N GLU A 437 35.39 -15.89 15.37
CA GLU A 437 34.59 -14.67 15.47
C GLU A 437 33.21 -14.75 14.81
N HIS A 438 32.76 -15.91 14.33
CA HIS A 438 31.42 -16.08 13.79
C HIS A 438 30.40 -16.10 14.91
N ASP A 439 29.18 -15.60 14.60
CA ASP A 439 28.07 -15.66 15.54
C ASP A 439 27.72 -17.13 15.89
N PRO A 440 27.33 -17.44 17.13
CA PRO A 440 26.93 -18.77 17.52
C PRO A 440 25.67 -19.23 16.77
N VAL A 441 25.58 -20.54 16.50
CA VAL A 441 24.39 -21.13 15.89
C VAL A 441 23.29 -21.18 16.93
N TYR A 442 22.19 -20.53 16.64
CA TYR A 442 21.01 -20.54 17.52
C TYR A 442 20.12 -21.75 17.30
N LYS A 443 19.76 -21.99 16.05
CA LYS A 443 18.83 -23.06 15.66
C LYS A 443 19.05 -23.47 14.20
N VAL A 444 18.87 -24.75 13.91
CA VAL A 444 18.88 -25.30 12.55
C VAL A 444 17.59 -26.06 12.32
N THR A 445 16.92 -25.84 11.21
CA THR A 445 15.66 -26.51 10.88
C THR A 445 15.60 -26.87 9.40
N ILE A 446 15.00 -28.02 9.11
CA ILE A 446 14.64 -28.46 7.76
C ILE A 446 13.14 -28.33 7.49
N ILE A 447 12.40 -27.73 8.41
CA ILE A 447 10.99 -27.38 8.18
C ILE A 447 10.95 -26.18 7.23
N PRO A 448 10.27 -26.29 6.07
CA PRO A 448 10.19 -25.19 5.12
C PRO A 448 9.57 -23.93 5.73
N ARG A 449 10.24 -22.79 5.57
CA ARG A 449 9.77 -21.48 6.05
C ARG A 449 9.87 -20.42 4.96
N GLY A 450 8.79 -19.68 4.72
CA GLY A 450 8.78 -18.68 3.67
C GLY A 450 9.15 -19.26 2.29
N ARG A 451 10.30 -18.88 1.74
CA ARG A 451 10.85 -19.41 0.47
C ARG A 451 11.94 -20.46 0.67
N ALA A 452 12.46 -20.59 1.88
CA ALA A 452 13.56 -21.51 2.18
C ALA A 452 13.03 -22.91 2.53
N LEU A 453 13.76 -23.95 2.12
CA LEU A 453 13.47 -25.35 2.44
C LEU A 453 14.01 -25.73 3.83
N GLY A 454 15.07 -25.06 4.28
CA GLY A 454 15.64 -25.13 5.61
C GLY A 454 16.19 -23.76 6.01
N VAL A 455 16.56 -23.61 7.26
CA VAL A 455 17.17 -22.37 7.78
C VAL A 455 18.17 -22.70 8.87
N THR A 456 19.40 -22.23 8.71
CA THR A 456 20.41 -22.18 9.76
C THR A 456 20.50 -20.78 10.32
N MET A 457 20.14 -20.61 11.58
CA MET A 457 20.07 -19.30 12.20
C MET A 457 21.25 -19.06 13.14
N PHE A 458 21.96 -17.99 12.88
CA PHE A 458 23.02 -17.48 13.73
C PHE A 458 22.50 -16.28 14.53
N LEU A 459 22.84 -16.19 15.80
CA LEU A 459 22.38 -15.15 16.67
C LEU A 459 23.57 -14.54 17.42
N PRO A 460 23.88 -13.25 17.23
CA PRO A 460 24.98 -12.61 17.94
C PRO A 460 24.66 -12.55 19.45
N GLU A 461 25.67 -12.76 20.28
CA GLU A 461 25.53 -12.64 21.74
C GLU A 461 25.33 -11.21 22.20
N GLU A 462 25.90 -10.24 21.46
CA GLU A 462 25.84 -8.81 21.72
C GLU A 462 25.55 -8.03 20.43
N ASP A 463 25.04 -6.81 20.57
CA ASP A 463 24.85 -5.91 19.43
C ASP A 463 26.19 -5.49 18.85
N ARG A 464 26.43 -5.77 17.56
CA ARG A 464 27.68 -5.46 16.87
C ARG A 464 27.55 -4.20 16.04
N TYR A 465 28.31 -3.17 16.40
CA TYR A 465 28.39 -1.92 15.63
C TYR A 465 29.54 -1.92 14.62
N MET A 466 30.53 -2.80 14.80
CA MET A 466 31.70 -2.94 13.92
C MET A 466 31.92 -4.42 13.56
N GLN A 467 32.32 -4.67 12.32
CA GLN A 467 32.62 -6.00 11.82
C GLN A 467 34.11 -6.09 11.47
N SER A 468 34.83 -7.05 12.06
CA SER A 468 36.24 -7.28 11.74
C SER A 468 36.39 -7.94 10.36
N LYS A 469 37.57 -7.78 9.74
CA LYS A 469 37.90 -8.49 8.52
C LYS A 469 37.77 -10.01 8.72
N GLN A 470 38.17 -10.52 9.88
CA GLN A 470 38.11 -11.94 10.20
C GLN A 470 36.65 -12.44 10.32
N TYR A 471 35.79 -11.68 10.97
CA TYR A 471 34.36 -11.97 11.03
C TYR A 471 33.74 -12.09 9.63
N LEU A 472 34.02 -11.12 8.73
CA LEU A 472 33.52 -11.14 7.36
C LEU A 472 33.97 -12.36 6.58
N HIS A 473 35.25 -12.72 6.70
CA HIS A 473 35.79 -13.98 6.11
C HIS A 473 35.08 -15.21 6.67
N SER A 474 34.85 -15.26 7.96
CA SER A 474 34.13 -16.39 8.61
C SER A 474 32.70 -16.48 8.15
N ARG A 475 32.02 -15.35 8.00
CA ARG A 475 30.67 -15.29 7.47
C ARG A 475 30.56 -15.75 6.01
N ILE A 476 31.51 -15.34 5.15
CA ILE A 476 31.61 -15.84 3.77
C ILE A 476 31.84 -17.35 3.76
N ALA A 477 32.73 -17.86 4.62
CA ALA A 477 32.98 -19.29 4.71
C ALA A 477 31.74 -20.09 5.13
N ALA A 478 31.00 -19.60 6.13
CA ALA A 478 29.75 -20.22 6.61
C ALA A 478 28.68 -20.26 5.53
N LEU A 479 28.53 -19.19 4.73
CA LEU A 479 27.59 -19.15 3.59
C LEU A 479 27.86 -20.22 2.53
N PHE A 480 29.13 -20.62 2.33
CA PHE A 480 29.45 -21.71 1.42
C PHE A 480 29.30 -23.10 2.03
N GLY A 481 29.05 -23.21 3.34
CA GLY A 481 28.91 -24.47 4.07
C GLY A 481 27.90 -25.42 3.44
N GLY A 482 26.69 -24.91 3.12
CA GLY A 482 25.62 -25.70 2.52
C GLY A 482 25.99 -26.31 1.17
N ARG A 483 26.46 -25.47 0.24
CA ARG A 483 26.89 -25.92 -1.09
C ARG A 483 28.03 -26.94 -1.04
N ILE A 484 28.99 -26.73 -0.15
CA ILE A 484 30.13 -27.64 0.01
C ILE A 484 29.69 -28.98 0.60
N ALA A 485 28.76 -28.97 1.53
CA ALA A 485 28.16 -30.19 2.08
C ALA A 485 27.44 -30.99 0.98
N GLU A 486 26.65 -30.34 0.12
CA GLU A 486 26.04 -30.99 -1.04
C GLU A 486 27.11 -31.60 -1.98
N GLU A 487 28.20 -30.86 -2.28
CA GLU A 487 29.29 -31.33 -3.14
C GLU A 487 30.00 -32.57 -2.57
N ILE A 488 30.26 -32.60 -1.26
CA ILE A 488 30.91 -33.70 -0.58
C ILE A 488 30.03 -34.96 -0.58
N ILE A 489 28.71 -34.82 -0.36
CA ILE A 489 27.82 -35.95 -0.18
C ILE A 489 27.27 -36.49 -1.51
N ASN A 490 26.89 -35.60 -2.43
CA ASN A 490 26.25 -35.98 -3.69
C ASN A 490 27.19 -35.89 -4.91
N GLY A 491 28.45 -35.44 -4.71
CA GLY A 491 29.40 -35.18 -5.82
C GLY A 491 29.09 -33.87 -6.55
N LYS A 492 29.95 -33.51 -7.51
CA LYS A 492 29.84 -32.24 -8.24
C LYS A 492 28.58 -32.11 -9.07
N ASP A 493 28.08 -33.22 -9.61
CA ASP A 493 26.89 -33.24 -10.44
C ASP A 493 25.57 -33.21 -9.61
N GLY A 494 25.66 -33.46 -8.32
CA GLY A 494 24.54 -33.47 -7.39
C GLY A 494 24.32 -32.15 -6.62
N ILE A 495 25.03 -31.09 -7.00
CA ILE A 495 24.87 -29.75 -6.41
C ILE A 495 23.56 -29.14 -6.91
N THR A 496 22.79 -28.53 -5.98
CA THR A 496 21.50 -27.92 -6.31
C THR A 496 21.58 -26.39 -6.43
N THR A 497 20.48 -25.79 -6.87
CA THR A 497 20.32 -24.32 -6.89
C THR A 497 20.00 -23.73 -5.50
N GLY A 498 19.93 -24.57 -4.46
CA GLY A 498 19.58 -24.14 -3.10
C GLY A 498 20.48 -23.04 -2.55
N ALA A 499 21.78 -23.13 -2.87
CA ALA A 499 22.79 -22.15 -2.43
C ALA A 499 22.80 -20.81 -3.21
N SER A 500 21.81 -20.52 -4.08
CA SER A 500 21.83 -19.30 -4.90
C SER A 500 21.88 -18.02 -4.06
N ASN A 501 21.08 -17.93 -3.02
CA ASN A 501 21.07 -16.78 -2.11
C ASN A 501 22.39 -16.65 -1.33
N ASP A 502 22.96 -17.76 -0.89
CA ASP A 502 24.23 -17.76 -0.14
C ASP A 502 25.38 -17.24 -0.98
N ILE A 503 25.41 -17.64 -2.27
CA ILE A 503 26.40 -17.16 -3.24
C ILE A 503 26.21 -15.65 -3.48
N GLU A 504 24.98 -15.18 -3.63
CA GLU A 504 24.69 -13.76 -3.82
C GLU A 504 25.16 -12.93 -2.62
N VAL A 505 24.80 -13.34 -1.40
CA VAL A 505 25.19 -12.66 -0.17
C VAL A 505 26.71 -12.70 0.02
N ALA A 506 27.36 -13.86 -0.17
CA ALA A 506 28.81 -14.00 -0.06
C ALA A 506 29.55 -13.10 -1.04
N THR A 507 29.09 -13.06 -2.30
CA THR A 507 29.66 -12.19 -3.34
C THR A 507 29.46 -10.72 -2.99
N GLY A 508 28.28 -10.34 -2.48
CA GLY A 508 27.99 -8.98 -2.03
C GLY A 508 28.91 -8.53 -0.88
N ILE A 509 29.16 -9.39 0.11
CA ILE A 509 30.08 -9.11 1.21
C ILE A 509 31.51 -8.93 0.66
N ALA A 510 31.99 -9.85 -0.17
CA ALA A 510 33.33 -9.78 -0.74
C ALA A 510 33.52 -8.51 -1.60
N THR A 511 32.52 -8.15 -2.41
CA THR A 511 32.53 -6.91 -3.19
C THR A 511 32.60 -5.68 -2.30
N ASN A 512 31.81 -5.62 -1.23
CA ASN A 512 31.85 -4.49 -0.28
C ASN A 512 33.18 -4.41 0.48
N MET A 513 33.79 -5.56 0.81
CA MET A 513 35.14 -5.59 1.42
C MET A 513 36.18 -4.94 0.52
N VAL A 514 36.09 -5.16 -0.79
CA VAL A 514 37.02 -4.60 -1.77
C VAL A 514 36.70 -3.16 -2.11
N THR A 515 35.42 -2.86 -2.39
CA THR A 515 35.04 -1.56 -2.99
C THR A 515 34.67 -0.49 -1.98
N LYS A 516 34.08 -0.85 -0.82
CA LYS A 516 33.54 0.13 0.14
C LYS A 516 34.35 0.22 1.42
N TRP A 517 34.83 -0.91 1.93
CA TRP A 517 35.44 -0.97 3.27
C TRP A 517 36.97 -0.97 3.27
N GLY A 518 37.59 -1.09 2.08
CA GLY A 518 39.07 -1.10 1.98
C GLY A 518 39.72 -2.24 2.74
N LEU A 519 39.04 -3.40 2.86
CA LEU A 519 39.51 -4.56 3.62
C LEU A 519 40.21 -5.62 2.73
N SER A 520 40.67 -5.22 1.55
CA SER A 520 41.37 -6.07 0.57
C SER A 520 42.83 -5.68 0.41
N ASP A 521 43.56 -6.43 -0.38
CA ASP A 521 44.96 -6.13 -0.70
C ASP A 521 45.13 -4.94 -1.67
N LEU A 522 44.02 -4.44 -2.25
CA LEU A 522 43.98 -3.21 -3.05
C LEU A 522 44.11 -1.92 -2.20
N GLY A 523 44.19 -2.08 -0.87
CA GLY A 523 44.38 -0.97 0.07
C GLY A 523 43.05 -0.31 0.52
N PRO A 524 43.18 0.70 1.43
CA PRO A 524 42.01 1.36 2.03
C PRO A 524 41.47 2.47 1.11
N LEU A 525 41.02 2.08 -0.06
CA LEU A 525 40.43 2.95 -1.07
C LEU A 525 38.97 2.59 -1.28
N LYS A 526 38.11 3.61 -1.52
CA LYS A 526 36.73 3.44 -1.92
C LYS A 526 36.68 3.48 -3.46
N TYR A 527 36.17 2.43 -4.07
CA TYR A 527 35.97 2.30 -5.49
C TYR A 527 34.48 2.42 -5.82
N GLY A 528 34.14 3.26 -6.81
CA GLY A 528 32.76 3.52 -7.21
C GLY A 528 32.13 4.73 -6.51
N GLU A 529 31.07 5.25 -7.10
CA GLU A 529 30.23 6.28 -6.50
C GLU A 529 29.24 5.67 -5.51
N ASP A 530 28.78 6.45 -4.52
CA ASP A 530 27.71 6.03 -3.64
C ASP A 530 26.44 5.83 -4.47
N ASP A 531 25.80 4.67 -4.33
CA ASP A 531 24.44 4.39 -4.85
C ASP A 531 23.36 5.28 -4.20
N THR A 532 23.74 6.44 -3.67
CA THR A 532 22.86 7.38 -3.00
C THR A 532 21.88 8.11 -3.93
N SER A 533 21.88 7.80 -5.23
CA SER A 533 20.91 8.35 -6.18
C SER A 533 20.34 7.29 -7.13
N PRO A 534 19.47 6.37 -6.65
CA PRO A 534 18.78 5.43 -7.54
C PRO A 534 17.86 6.13 -8.56
N PHE A 535 17.62 7.46 -8.40
CA PHE A 535 16.63 8.24 -9.16
C PHE A 535 17.15 9.46 -9.91
N LEU A 536 18.43 9.74 -9.86
CA LEU A 536 19.01 10.59 -10.88
C LEU A 536 19.06 9.75 -12.15
N GLY A 537 18.00 9.86 -12.93
CA GLY A 537 17.96 9.31 -14.27
C GLY A 537 19.30 9.59 -14.94
N ARG A 538 19.90 8.58 -15.54
CA ARG A 538 21.11 8.70 -16.32
C ARG A 538 21.00 9.92 -17.24
N SER A 539 21.43 11.08 -16.74
CA SER A 539 21.75 12.21 -17.59
C SER A 539 22.94 11.75 -18.42
N ALA A 540 22.67 11.46 -19.68
CA ALA A 540 23.61 10.94 -20.66
C ALA A 540 24.77 11.91 -20.99
N SER A 541 25.05 12.89 -20.13
CA SER A 541 26.05 13.93 -20.36
C SER A 541 27.17 14.06 -19.30
N MET A 542 27.11 13.28 -18.20
CA MET A 542 28.31 13.05 -17.40
C MET A 542 28.64 11.57 -17.52
N ALA A 543 29.63 11.24 -18.33
CA ALA A 543 30.24 9.93 -18.30
C ALA A 543 30.57 9.63 -16.82
N PRO A 544 30.10 8.50 -16.23
CA PRO A 544 30.56 8.11 -14.93
C PRO A 544 32.09 8.14 -15.01
N LYS A 545 32.77 8.69 -14.00
CA LYS A 545 34.19 8.42 -13.81
C LYS A 545 34.29 6.92 -13.59
N GLY A 546 34.22 6.19 -14.68
CA GLY A 546 34.25 4.76 -14.71
C GLY A 546 35.55 4.34 -14.06
N ILE A 547 35.48 3.42 -13.13
CA ILE A 547 36.62 2.66 -12.68
C ILE A 547 37.34 2.20 -13.95
N GLY A 548 38.61 2.58 -14.10
CA GLY A 548 39.37 2.19 -15.30
C GLY A 548 39.33 0.68 -15.48
N GLY A 549 39.28 0.18 -16.70
CA GLY A 549 39.12 -1.26 -16.97
C GLY A 549 40.16 -2.14 -16.23
N GLU A 550 41.37 -1.64 -16.05
CA GLU A 550 42.43 -2.32 -15.30
C GLU A 550 42.12 -2.41 -13.80
N THR A 551 41.59 -1.35 -13.22
CA THR A 551 41.13 -1.32 -11.82
C THR A 551 39.93 -2.24 -11.62
N SER A 552 38.96 -2.26 -12.56
CA SER A 552 37.80 -3.17 -12.50
C SER A 552 38.25 -4.63 -12.52
N ASN A 553 39.17 -5.00 -13.40
CA ASN A 553 39.77 -6.35 -13.42
C ASN A 553 40.46 -6.69 -12.09
N SER A 554 41.16 -5.73 -11.49
CA SER A 554 41.81 -5.93 -10.20
C SER A 554 40.82 -6.18 -9.07
N ILE A 555 39.71 -5.46 -9.08
CA ILE A 555 38.56 -5.65 -8.13
C ILE A 555 38.00 -7.06 -8.30
N ASP A 556 37.67 -7.47 -9.52
CA ASP A 556 37.12 -8.80 -9.81
C ASP A 556 38.04 -9.93 -9.38
N LEU A 557 39.37 -9.79 -9.63
CA LEU A 557 40.35 -10.75 -9.19
C LEU A 557 40.44 -10.85 -7.67
N GLU A 558 40.37 -9.72 -6.96
CA GLU A 558 40.45 -9.70 -5.50
C GLU A 558 39.17 -10.25 -4.86
N VAL A 559 37.98 -9.93 -5.40
CA VAL A 559 36.69 -10.53 -4.99
C VAL A 559 36.75 -12.05 -5.15
N LYS A 560 37.19 -12.53 -6.33
CA LYS A 560 37.35 -13.97 -6.58
C LYS A 560 38.33 -14.62 -5.61
N LYS A 561 39.45 -13.98 -5.32
CA LYS A 561 40.47 -14.47 -4.36
C LYS A 561 39.89 -14.62 -2.95
N ILE A 562 39.10 -13.63 -2.48
CA ILE A 562 38.43 -13.69 -1.19
C ILE A 562 37.45 -14.88 -1.14
N ILE A 563 36.64 -15.06 -2.18
CA ILE A 563 35.68 -16.17 -2.29
C ILE A 563 36.43 -17.52 -2.32
N ASP A 564 37.41 -17.71 -3.20
CA ASP A 564 38.15 -18.95 -3.35
C ASP A 564 38.88 -19.35 -2.06
N THR A 565 39.43 -18.36 -1.34
CA THR A 565 40.12 -18.59 -0.06
C THR A 565 39.17 -19.11 1.00
N ASN A 566 37.98 -18.49 1.13
CA ASN A 566 36.99 -18.89 2.12
C ASN A 566 36.31 -20.21 1.73
N TYR A 567 36.07 -20.45 0.44
CA TYR A 567 35.56 -21.72 -0.07
C TYR A 567 36.50 -22.89 0.28
N LYS A 568 37.82 -22.74 0.04
CA LYS A 568 38.82 -23.73 0.41
C LYS A 568 38.88 -23.96 1.93
N LYS A 569 38.78 -22.88 2.73
CA LYS A 569 38.75 -22.97 4.19
C LYS A 569 37.53 -23.78 4.66
N ALA A 570 36.34 -23.45 4.17
CA ALA A 570 35.10 -24.14 4.51
C ALA A 570 35.14 -25.62 4.06
N THR A 571 35.67 -25.91 2.86
CA THR A 571 35.84 -27.27 2.37
C THR A 571 36.75 -28.11 3.29
N LYS A 572 37.84 -27.52 3.76
CA LYS A 572 38.73 -28.19 4.72
C LYS A 572 38.03 -28.46 6.04
N LEU A 573 37.33 -27.46 6.60
CA LEU A 573 36.61 -27.61 7.87
C LEU A 573 35.59 -28.74 7.80
N LEU A 574 34.81 -28.84 6.72
CA LEU A 574 33.79 -29.89 6.56
C LEU A 574 34.43 -31.26 6.35
N LYS A 575 35.49 -31.38 5.55
CA LYS A 575 36.21 -32.66 5.34
C LYS A 575 36.84 -33.19 6.63
N ASP A 576 37.40 -32.29 7.45
CA ASP A 576 38.00 -32.64 8.73
C ASP A 576 36.95 -33.03 9.80
N ASN A 577 35.64 -32.76 9.57
CA ASN A 577 34.54 -33.01 10.50
C ASN A 577 33.37 -33.76 9.86
N LEU A 578 33.64 -34.69 8.94
CA LEU A 578 32.59 -35.46 8.23
C LEU A 578 31.65 -36.22 9.17
N ASP A 579 32.20 -36.82 10.24
CA ASP A 579 31.42 -37.57 11.21
C ASP A 579 30.35 -36.67 11.89
N LYS A 580 30.74 -35.42 12.21
CA LYS A 580 29.81 -34.43 12.77
C LYS A 580 28.75 -34.00 11.77
N LEU A 581 29.15 -33.89 10.47
CA LEU A 581 28.21 -33.55 9.40
C LEU A 581 27.12 -34.63 9.24
N HIS A 582 27.52 -35.90 9.27
CA HIS A 582 26.57 -37.01 9.21
C HIS A 582 25.67 -37.04 10.44
N THR A 583 26.23 -36.92 11.64
CA THR A 583 25.44 -36.92 12.90
C THR A 583 24.46 -35.78 12.95
N MET A 584 24.84 -34.58 12.49
CA MET A 584 23.96 -33.41 12.48
C MET A 584 22.84 -33.56 11.45
N ALA A 585 23.15 -34.05 10.24
CA ALA A 585 22.14 -34.32 9.21
C ALA A 585 21.14 -35.40 9.65
N GLU A 586 21.61 -36.51 10.28
CA GLU A 586 20.75 -37.55 10.84
C GLU A 586 19.85 -37.02 11.98
N SER A 587 20.39 -36.14 12.82
CA SER A 587 19.63 -35.48 13.88
C SER A 587 18.56 -34.57 13.30
N LEU A 588 18.84 -33.82 12.24
CA LEU A 588 17.87 -32.99 11.51
C LEU A 588 16.80 -33.85 10.84
N LEU A 589 17.14 -34.98 10.26
CA LEU A 589 16.15 -35.90 9.70
C LEU A 589 15.23 -36.51 10.77
N THR A 590 15.74 -36.69 12.00
CA THR A 590 15.01 -37.28 13.13
C THR A 590 14.13 -36.25 13.82
N TYR A 591 14.67 -35.10 14.15
CA TYR A 591 14.02 -34.08 14.99
C TYR A 591 13.45 -32.91 14.18
N GLU A 592 13.73 -32.82 12.90
CA GLU A 592 13.39 -31.73 11.96
C GLU A 592 13.93 -30.34 12.37
N THR A 593 14.23 -30.13 13.63
CA THR A 593 14.82 -28.90 14.20
C THR A 593 15.75 -29.27 15.33
N ILE A 594 16.94 -28.68 15.38
CA ILE A 594 17.92 -28.80 16.45
C ILE A 594 18.29 -27.42 17.01
N ASP A 595 18.44 -27.34 18.32
CA ASP A 595 18.83 -26.13 19.04
C ASP A 595 20.35 -26.08 19.33
N SER A 596 20.79 -24.96 19.93
CA SER A 596 22.20 -24.75 20.27
C SER A 596 22.77 -25.84 21.18
N ASP A 597 21.99 -26.35 22.16
CA ASP A 597 22.44 -27.36 23.09
C ASP A 597 22.71 -28.69 22.40
N GLN A 598 21.83 -29.08 21.46
CA GLN A 598 22.00 -30.30 20.66
C GLN A 598 23.17 -30.16 19.67
N ILE A 599 23.36 -28.97 19.13
CA ILE A 599 24.50 -28.66 18.24
C ILE A 599 25.81 -28.78 19.04
N ASP A 600 25.87 -28.25 20.24
CA ASP A 600 27.08 -28.36 21.10
C ASP A 600 27.37 -29.81 21.50
N ASP A 601 26.37 -30.65 21.79
CA ASP A 601 26.53 -32.08 22.00
C ASP A 601 27.20 -32.75 20.78
N ILE A 602 26.67 -32.48 19.57
CA ILE A 602 27.23 -33.03 18.31
C ILE A 602 28.66 -32.55 18.08
N MET A 603 28.94 -31.28 18.31
CA MET A 603 30.28 -30.71 18.13
C MET A 603 31.27 -31.27 19.13
N ALA A 604 30.85 -31.67 20.32
CA ALA A 604 31.65 -32.38 21.32
C ALA A 604 31.81 -33.88 20.99
N GLY A 605 31.16 -34.40 19.94
CA GLY A 605 31.20 -35.84 19.57
C GLY A 605 30.28 -36.69 20.44
N ALA A 606 29.35 -36.08 21.18
CA ALA A 606 28.36 -36.76 21.97
C ALA A 606 27.07 -37.03 21.17
N LYS A 607 26.25 -37.97 21.61
CA LYS A 607 24.92 -38.16 21.04
C LYS A 607 24.03 -36.97 21.44
N PRO A 608 23.36 -36.30 20.47
CA PRO A 608 22.50 -35.19 20.81
C PRO A 608 21.35 -35.60 21.74
N ARG A 609 21.07 -34.75 22.72
CA ARG A 609 19.92 -34.93 23.62
C ARG A 609 18.62 -34.80 22.82
N ALA A 610 17.56 -35.52 23.26
CA ALA A 610 16.25 -35.36 22.65
C ALA A 610 15.68 -33.95 22.97
N PRO A 611 14.91 -33.31 22.07
CA PRO A 611 14.20 -32.08 22.38
C PRO A 611 13.28 -32.23 23.59
N LYS A 612 13.07 -31.15 24.36
CA LYS A 612 12.28 -31.18 25.63
C LYS A 612 10.87 -31.69 25.45
N ASP A 613 10.26 -31.56 24.29
CA ASP A 613 8.89 -31.96 23.97
C ASP A 613 8.82 -33.09 22.94
N TRP A 614 9.87 -33.93 22.87
CA TRP A 614 9.93 -35.02 21.91
C TRP A 614 9.23 -36.28 22.43
N ASP A 615 8.05 -36.57 21.87
CA ASP A 615 7.41 -37.88 21.96
C ASP A 615 8.02 -38.80 20.87
N GLU A 616 8.77 -39.83 21.26
CA GLU A 616 9.24 -40.84 20.30
C GLU A 616 8.07 -41.34 19.44
N PRO A 617 8.19 -41.27 18.09
CA PRO A 617 7.15 -41.83 17.23
C PRO A 617 7.01 -43.33 17.56
N LYS A 618 5.89 -43.70 18.17
CA LYS A 618 5.57 -45.10 18.48
C LYS A 618 5.61 -45.88 17.17
N THR A 619 6.66 -46.66 16.97
CA THR A 619 6.79 -47.61 15.85
C THR A 619 5.48 -48.37 15.73
N PRO A 620 4.78 -48.37 14.60
CA PRO A 620 3.59 -49.13 14.42
C PRO A 620 3.99 -50.63 14.59
N LYS A 621 3.55 -51.25 15.69
CA LYS A 621 3.72 -52.69 15.86
C LYS A 621 3.16 -53.36 14.61
N SER A 622 4.04 -54.02 13.83
CA SER A 622 3.69 -54.85 12.68
C SER A 622 2.57 -55.79 13.10
N LYS A 623 1.35 -55.48 12.67
CA LYS A 623 0.25 -56.43 12.75
C LYS A 623 0.60 -57.57 11.79
N THR A 624 1.09 -58.67 12.34
CA THR A 624 1.19 -59.96 11.65
C THR A 624 -0.12 -60.21 10.91
N SER A 625 -0.06 -60.15 9.60
CA SER A 625 -1.19 -60.43 8.72
C SER A 625 -1.61 -61.88 8.90
N LYS A 626 -2.72 -62.11 9.61
CA LYS A 626 -3.46 -63.37 9.48
C LYS A 626 -3.89 -63.48 8.02
N LYS A 627 -3.31 -64.44 7.29
CA LYS A 627 -3.78 -64.88 5.97
C LYS A 627 -5.24 -65.29 6.11
N THR A 628 -6.15 -64.43 5.69
CA THR A 628 -7.53 -64.80 5.44
C THR A 628 -7.61 -65.24 3.97
N SER A 629 -7.75 -66.54 3.76
CA SER A 629 -8.01 -67.08 2.43
C SER A 629 -9.38 -66.60 1.94
N ILE A 630 -9.38 -65.78 0.91
CA ILE A 630 -10.60 -65.39 0.21
C ILE A 630 -10.91 -66.53 -0.77
N LYS A 631 -11.94 -67.34 -0.47
CA LYS A 631 -12.61 -68.17 -1.47
C LYS A 631 -13.43 -67.26 -2.38
N GLY A 632 -13.08 -67.26 -3.66
CA GLY A 632 -13.89 -66.59 -4.69
C GLY A 632 -15.21 -67.37 -4.95
N PRO A 633 -16.30 -66.70 -5.30
CA PRO A 633 -17.45 -67.34 -5.93
C PRO A 633 -17.20 -67.43 -7.43
N ALA A 634 -17.22 -68.65 -7.93
CA ALA A 634 -17.39 -68.96 -9.34
C ALA A 634 -18.89 -68.92 -9.70
N GLU A 635 -19.16 -68.42 -10.90
CA GLU A 635 -20.30 -68.69 -11.79
C GLU A 635 -21.74 -68.58 -11.23
N GLU A 636 -22.50 -67.62 -11.74
CA GLU A 636 -23.70 -67.84 -12.52
C GLU A 636 -24.39 -66.54 -12.95
N LEU A 637 -24.58 -66.51 -14.31
CA LEU A 637 -25.47 -65.75 -15.18
C LEU A 637 -25.01 -64.41 -15.67
#